data_af5600115d94673f72dc540fbff385c7
#
_entry.id   af5600115d94673f72dc540fbff385c7
#
_cell.length_a   1.000
_cell.length_b   1.000
_cell.length_c   1.000
_cell.angle_alpha   90.00
_cell.angle_beta   90.00
_cell.angle_gamma   90.00
#
_symmetry.space_group_name_H-M   'P 1'
#
loop_
_entity.id
_entity.type
_entity.pdbx_description
1 polymer ?
#
loop_
_entity_poly.entity_id
_entity_poly.type
_entity_poly.pdbx_seq_one_letter_code
_entity_poly.pdbx_strand_id
1 'polypeptide(L)'
;SVIELNRFKQVQKIPVGINLHRIRADKYGKLWVTSRGDYDTVHSNLYVLEKRKGYNEMVVTDTLNIPCSNLCISGDSLFYYSTEWNVNTQSNSISYGIIDVRTKEVISTNFITDGSEKDIRIPYGIMVHPYTKDIFVTDAKNYVSSGTLYCYDKNGIRKWGVRTGDIPAHMVFLYK
;
A
#
# COMPACT_ATOMS: atom_id res chain seq x y z
N SER A 1 10.33 -13.57 7.80
CA SER A 1 11.37 -14.58 7.49
C SER A 1 11.77 -14.51 6.03
N VAL A 2 13.04 -14.77 5.72
CA VAL A 2 13.57 -15.01 4.37
C VAL A 2 13.79 -16.52 4.22
N ILE A 3 13.24 -17.08 3.15
CA ILE A 3 13.30 -18.51 2.87
C ILE A 3 14.04 -18.72 1.55
N GLU A 4 15.08 -19.55 1.57
CA GLU A 4 15.77 -19.99 0.36
C GLU A 4 14.90 -21.01 -0.39
N LEU A 5 14.55 -20.70 -1.64
CA LEU A 5 13.61 -21.51 -2.40
C LEU A 5 14.15 -22.91 -2.77
N ASN A 6 15.45 -23.03 -3.04
CA ASN A 6 16.05 -24.30 -3.45
C ASN A 6 16.01 -25.39 -2.37
N ARG A 7 16.09 -24.98 -1.09
CA ARG A 7 16.14 -25.88 0.07
C ARG A 7 14.95 -25.72 1.00
N PHE A 8 14.05 -24.75 0.71
CA PHE A 8 12.95 -24.36 1.61
C PHE A 8 13.38 -24.11 3.05
N LYS A 9 14.60 -23.57 3.21
CA LYS A 9 15.19 -23.30 4.52
C LYS A 9 15.08 -21.83 4.87
N GLN A 10 14.68 -21.55 6.11
CA GLN A 10 14.76 -20.19 6.63
C GLN A 10 16.23 -19.80 6.80
N VAL A 11 16.67 -18.78 6.06
CA VAL A 11 18.03 -18.27 6.08
C VAL A 11 18.18 -17.00 6.91
N GLN A 12 17.07 -16.26 7.10
CA GLN A 12 17.08 -15.05 7.91
C GLN A 12 15.70 -14.79 8.54
N LYS A 13 15.69 -14.24 9.77
CA LYS A 13 14.53 -13.66 10.41
C LYS A 13 14.83 -12.19 10.68
N ILE A 14 14.02 -11.29 10.14
CA ILE A 14 14.21 -9.85 10.23
C ILE A 14 13.13 -9.30 11.17
N PRO A 15 13.48 -8.73 12.34
CA PRO A 15 12.53 -7.96 13.13
C PRO A 15 12.20 -6.66 12.37
N VAL A 16 10.92 -6.38 12.20
CA VAL A 16 10.44 -5.17 11.54
C VAL A 16 9.48 -4.45 12.49
N GLY A 17 8.23 -4.39 12.22
CA GLY A 17 7.21 -3.91 13.13
C GLY A 17 6.32 -5.06 13.59
N ILE A 18 5.24 -4.72 14.25
CA ILE A 18 4.20 -5.68 14.64
C ILE A 18 3.04 -5.64 13.65
N ASN A 19 2.28 -6.72 13.54
CA ASN A 19 1.11 -6.84 12.69
C ASN A 19 1.43 -6.45 11.22
N LEU A 20 2.46 -7.06 10.65
CA LEU A 20 2.87 -6.81 9.26
C LEU A 20 1.77 -7.25 8.30
N HIS A 21 1.53 -6.45 7.26
CA HIS A 21 0.40 -6.69 6.37
C HIS A 21 0.78 -6.82 4.90
N ARG A 22 1.47 -5.84 4.33
CA ARG A 22 1.85 -5.82 2.90
C ARG A 22 3.36 -5.73 2.75
N ILE A 23 3.84 -6.34 1.67
CA ILE A 23 5.22 -6.22 1.22
C ILE A 23 5.25 -6.02 -0.29
N ARG A 24 6.08 -5.08 -0.76
CA ARG A 24 6.35 -4.85 -2.19
C ARG A 24 7.83 -4.60 -2.39
N ALA A 25 8.35 -5.12 -3.51
CA ALA A 25 9.70 -4.79 -3.95
C ALA A 25 9.65 -3.64 -4.96
N ASP A 26 10.59 -2.71 -4.88
CA ASP A 26 10.82 -1.73 -5.92
C ASP A 26 11.85 -2.22 -6.94
N LYS A 27 12.04 -1.47 -8.02
CA LYS A 27 12.99 -1.81 -9.08
C LYS A 27 14.47 -1.71 -8.66
N TYR A 28 14.75 -1.15 -7.49
CA TYR A 28 16.09 -1.04 -6.92
C TYR A 28 16.42 -2.18 -5.94
N GLY A 29 15.46 -3.09 -5.74
CA GLY A 29 15.62 -4.25 -4.85
C GLY A 29 15.34 -3.95 -3.39
N LYS A 30 14.81 -2.77 -3.05
CA LYS A 30 14.33 -2.46 -1.70
C LYS A 30 12.96 -3.13 -1.48
N LEU A 31 12.69 -3.51 -0.24
CA LEU A 31 11.39 -4.02 0.17
C LEU A 31 10.68 -2.99 1.03
N TRP A 32 9.45 -2.70 0.67
CA TRP A 32 8.56 -1.78 1.37
C TRP A 32 7.52 -2.60 2.13
N VAL A 33 7.47 -2.44 3.45
CA VAL A 33 6.67 -3.29 4.35
C VAL A 33 5.77 -2.43 5.21
N THR A 34 4.46 -2.72 5.19
CA THR A 34 3.50 -2.05 6.06
C THR A 34 3.30 -2.80 7.36
N SER A 35 3.13 -2.06 8.44
CA SER A 35 2.72 -2.53 9.75
C SER A 35 1.43 -1.82 10.15
N ARG A 36 0.47 -2.55 10.71
CA ARG A 36 -0.78 -1.97 11.22
C ARG A 36 -0.66 -1.49 12.66
N GLY A 37 0.47 -1.79 13.33
CA GLY A 37 0.60 -1.52 14.75
C GLY A 37 -0.27 -2.45 15.62
N ASP A 38 -0.56 -2.03 16.85
CA ASP A 38 -1.41 -2.77 17.79
C ASP A 38 -2.81 -2.17 17.94
N TYR A 39 -3.12 -1.14 17.16
CA TYR A 39 -4.36 -0.35 17.19
C TYR A 39 -4.54 0.49 18.46
N ASP A 40 -3.49 0.64 19.27
CA ASP A 40 -3.50 1.39 20.52
C ASP A 40 -2.24 2.27 20.66
N THR A 41 -1.14 1.71 21.12
CA THR A 41 0.10 2.45 21.42
C THR A 41 1.11 2.46 20.27
N VAL A 42 1.12 1.41 19.47
CA VAL A 42 2.01 1.29 18.30
C VAL A 42 1.23 1.59 17.02
N HIS A 43 1.47 2.74 16.46
CA HIS A 43 0.80 3.20 15.25
C HIS A 43 1.20 2.41 14.01
N SER A 44 0.33 2.45 13.00
CA SER A 44 0.62 1.98 11.65
C SER A 44 1.86 2.67 11.08
N ASN A 45 2.67 1.93 10.32
CA ASN A 45 3.94 2.45 9.80
C ASN A 45 4.36 1.80 8.49
N LEU A 46 5.28 2.46 7.79
CA LEU A 46 5.91 1.98 6.58
C LEU A 46 7.43 1.85 6.78
N TYR A 47 7.94 0.65 6.55
CA TYR A 47 9.36 0.30 6.71
C TYR A 47 10.00 0.04 5.36
N VAL A 48 11.28 0.42 5.24
CA VAL A 48 12.12 0.09 4.09
C VAL A 48 13.21 -0.87 4.52
N LEU A 49 13.36 -1.95 3.76
CA LEU A 49 14.42 -2.92 3.95
C LEU A 49 15.32 -2.92 2.73
N GLU A 50 16.62 -2.90 2.98
CA GLU A 50 17.64 -2.97 1.92
C GLU A 50 18.62 -4.11 2.19
N LYS A 51 19.26 -4.58 1.13
CA LYS A 51 20.33 -5.56 1.25
C LYS A 51 21.53 -4.90 1.90
N ARG A 52 22.05 -5.48 2.98
CA ARG A 52 23.24 -5.00 3.65
C ARG A 52 24.44 -5.09 2.71
N LYS A 53 25.14 -3.97 2.50
CA LYS A 53 26.30 -3.91 1.61
C LYS A 53 27.38 -4.92 2.04
N GLY A 54 27.80 -5.77 1.11
CA GLY A 54 28.82 -6.80 1.35
C GLY A 54 28.30 -8.09 2.01
N TYR A 55 27.00 -8.18 2.31
CA TYR A 55 26.38 -9.33 2.96
C TYR A 55 25.15 -9.80 2.17
N ASN A 56 24.79 -11.06 2.34
CA ASN A 56 23.55 -11.60 1.74
C ASN A 56 22.37 -11.52 2.75
N GLU A 57 22.21 -10.36 3.38
CA GLU A 57 21.22 -10.12 4.42
C GLU A 57 20.38 -8.90 4.07
N MET A 58 19.10 -8.96 4.41
CA MET A 58 18.19 -7.81 4.37
C MET A 58 18.10 -7.18 5.77
N VAL A 59 18.15 -5.87 5.83
CA VAL A 59 18.03 -5.11 7.09
C VAL A 59 17.02 -3.98 6.92
N VAL A 60 16.36 -3.60 8.02
CA VAL A 60 15.53 -2.39 8.05
C VAL A 60 16.46 -1.18 8.02
N THR A 61 16.34 -0.35 7.00
CA THR A 61 17.13 0.88 6.84
C THR A 61 16.37 2.12 7.24
N ASP A 62 15.04 2.09 7.08
CA ASP A 62 14.20 3.26 7.37
C ASP A 62 12.88 2.87 7.99
N THR A 63 12.41 3.75 8.87
CA THR A 63 11.07 3.78 9.45
C THR A 63 10.50 5.15 9.13
N LEU A 64 9.49 5.21 8.25
CA LEU A 64 9.05 6.49 7.67
C LEU A 64 8.05 7.25 8.54
N ASN A 65 7.48 6.61 9.57
CA ASN A 65 6.41 7.17 10.41
C ASN A 65 5.20 7.64 9.59
N ILE A 66 4.90 6.91 8.52
CA ILE A 66 3.77 7.16 7.63
C ILE A 66 2.75 6.05 7.85
N PRO A 67 1.52 6.37 8.25
CA PRO A 67 0.44 5.39 8.29
C PRO A 67 0.20 4.81 6.90
N CYS A 68 0.24 3.48 6.79
CA CYS A 68 0.09 2.81 5.51
C CYS A 68 -0.62 1.46 5.65
N SER A 69 -1.85 1.39 5.18
CA SER A 69 -2.63 0.16 5.20
C SER A 69 -2.35 -0.73 3.98
N ASN A 70 -2.17 -0.12 2.81
CA ASN A 70 -1.83 -0.83 1.59
C ASN A 70 -1.05 0.07 0.62
N LEU A 71 -0.30 -0.56 -0.28
CA LEU A 71 0.53 0.16 -1.24
C LEU A 71 0.69 -0.61 -2.56
N CYS A 72 0.98 0.12 -3.62
CA CYS A 72 1.51 -0.43 -4.87
C CYS A 72 2.64 0.45 -5.40
N ILE A 73 3.53 -0.13 -6.19
CA ILE A 73 4.68 0.58 -6.76
C ILE A 73 4.60 0.53 -8.28
N SER A 74 4.74 1.69 -8.91
CA SER A 74 4.82 1.84 -10.36
C SER A 74 5.97 2.78 -10.73
N GLY A 75 7.05 2.21 -11.28
CA GLY A 75 8.27 2.96 -11.57
C GLY A 75 8.96 3.45 -10.29
N ASP A 76 9.10 4.76 -10.15
CA ASP A 76 9.69 5.42 -8.97
C ASP A 76 8.63 5.87 -7.96
N SER A 77 7.35 5.68 -8.24
CA SER A 77 6.25 6.12 -7.39
C SER A 77 5.64 4.96 -6.62
N LEU A 78 5.61 5.10 -5.30
CA LEU A 78 4.86 4.24 -4.40
C LEU A 78 3.57 4.97 -4.03
N PHE A 79 2.44 4.42 -4.47
CA PHE A 79 1.10 4.88 -4.13
C PHE A 79 0.62 4.14 -2.89
N TYR A 80 0.09 4.87 -1.92
CA TYR A 80 -0.44 4.26 -0.69
C TYR A 80 -1.73 4.92 -0.23
N TYR A 81 -2.45 4.19 0.58
CA TYR A 81 -3.51 4.73 1.43
C TYR A 81 -3.38 4.20 2.85
N SER A 82 -3.90 4.97 3.80
CA SER A 82 -4.11 4.52 5.17
C SER A 82 -5.60 4.58 5.52
N THR A 83 -6.03 3.62 6.31
CA THR A 83 -7.35 3.61 6.95
C THR A 83 -7.12 3.30 8.42
N GLU A 84 -7.31 4.29 9.27
CA GLU A 84 -7.10 4.18 10.70
C GLU A 84 -8.41 4.46 11.44
N TRP A 85 -8.77 3.60 12.38
CA TRP A 85 -9.92 3.81 13.21
C TRP A 85 -9.64 4.90 14.26
N ASN A 86 -10.44 5.95 14.28
CA ASN A 86 -10.38 6.99 15.28
C ASN A 86 -11.46 6.75 16.34
N VAL A 87 -11.03 6.39 17.55
CA VAL A 87 -11.92 6.06 18.67
C VAL A 87 -12.77 7.25 19.10
N ASN A 88 -12.21 8.47 19.02
CA ASN A 88 -12.91 9.68 19.46
C ASN A 88 -14.05 10.08 18.51
N THR A 89 -13.86 9.90 17.20
CA THR A 89 -14.86 10.23 16.17
C THR A 89 -15.72 9.06 15.76
N GLN A 90 -15.39 7.85 16.23
CA GLN A 90 -16.01 6.58 15.83
C GLN A 90 -16.10 6.42 14.30
N SER A 91 -15.04 6.84 13.62
CA SER A 91 -14.95 6.82 12.16
C SER A 91 -13.54 6.48 11.69
N ASN A 92 -13.42 6.06 10.43
CA ASN A 92 -12.12 5.88 9.81
C ASN A 92 -11.52 7.22 9.38
N SER A 93 -10.28 7.46 9.75
CA SER A 93 -9.44 8.48 9.15
C SER A 93 -8.76 7.86 7.92
N ILE A 94 -8.97 8.46 6.75
CA ILE A 94 -8.43 7.97 5.49
C ILE A 94 -7.43 8.99 4.97
N SER A 95 -6.26 8.52 4.59
CA SER A 95 -5.25 9.32 3.91
C SER A 95 -4.72 8.60 2.68
N TYR A 96 -4.27 9.38 1.71
CA TYR A 96 -3.64 8.90 0.49
C TYR A 96 -2.29 9.57 0.32
N GLY A 97 -1.40 8.99 -0.50
CA GLY A 97 -0.18 9.68 -0.84
C GLY A 97 0.66 8.95 -1.86
N ILE A 98 1.70 9.66 -2.31
CA ILE A 98 2.72 9.14 -3.21
C ILE A 98 4.09 9.41 -2.59
N ILE A 99 4.94 8.38 -2.57
CA ILE A 99 6.34 8.46 -2.14
C ILE A 99 7.24 8.20 -3.34
N ASP A 100 8.30 8.98 -3.52
CA ASP A 100 9.39 8.63 -4.43
C ASP A 100 10.26 7.54 -3.77
N VAL A 101 10.33 6.34 -4.36
CA VAL A 101 11.08 5.21 -3.77
C VAL A 101 12.60 5.41 -3.77
N ARG A 102 13.13 6.38 -4.53
CA ARG A 102 14.56 6.71 -4.55
C ARG A 102 14.95 7.53 -3.34
N THR A 103 14.20 8.63 -3.10
CA THR A 103 14.45 9.60 -2.03
C THR A 103 13.77 9.22 -0.72
N LYS A 104 12.73 8.38 -0.78
CA LYS A 104 11.85 8.00 0.35
C LYS A 104 11.00 9.17 0.87
N GLU A 105 10.86 10.23 0.07
CA GLU A 105 10.09 11.41 0.42
C GLU A 105 8.66 11.34 -0.11
N VAL A 106 7.72 11.89 0.67
CA VAL A 106 6.34 12.07 0.22
C VAL A 106 6.32 13.20 -0.81
N ILE A 107 5.95 12.87 -2.05
CA ILE A 107 5.86 13.83 -3.16
C ILE A 107 4.42 14.30 -3.42
N SER A 108 3.43 13.60 -2.86
CA SER A 108 2.03 14.03 -2.87
C SER A 108 1.30 13.44 -1.66
N THR A 109 0.40 14.22 -1.09
CA THR A 109 -0.48 13.81 0.03
C THR A 109 -1.85 13.31 -0.45
N ASN A 110 -2.10 13.33 -1.74
CA ASN A 110 -3.27 12.72 -2.37
C ASN A 110 -2.97 12.47 -3.86
N PHE A 111 -3.38 11.32 -4.38
CA PHE A 111 -3.30 11.02 -5.80
C PHE A 111 -4.67 11.06 -6.52
N ILE A 112 -5.76 11.32 -5.78
CA ILE A 112 -7.10 11.59 -6.33
C ILE A 112 -7.29 13.11 -6.30
N THR A 113 -7.39 13.74 -7.48
CA THR A 113 -7.26 15.20 -7.61
C THR A 113 -8.57 15.92 -7.92
N ASP A 114 -9.64 15.16 -8.20
CA ASP A 114 -10.96 15.71 -8.56
C ASP A 114 -11.95 15.78 -7.38
N GLY A 115 -11.50 15.49 -6.16
CA GLY A 115 -12.32 15.50 -4.96
C GLY A 115 -13.24 14.29 -4.79
N SER A 116 -13.11 13.30 -5.67
CA SER A 116 -13.96 12.11 -5.65
C SER A 116 -13.51 11.03 -4.66
N GLU A 117 -12.41 11.24 -3.94
CA GLU A 117 -12.01 10.41 -2.81
C GLU A 117 -13.09 10.33 -1.72
N LYS A 118 -13.96 11.33 -1.64
CA LYS A 118 -15.10 11.39 -0.70
C LYS A 118 -16.14 10.27 -0.90
N ASP A 119 -16.18 9.69 -2.09
CA ASP A 119 -17.09 8.59 -2.40
C ASP A 119 -16.53 7.24 -1.91
N ILE A 120 -15.24 7.18 -1.54
CA ILE A 120 -14.58 5.98 -1.03
C ILE A 120 -14.72 5.97 0.50
N ARG A 121 -15.47 5.00 1.02
CA ARG A 121 -15.68 4.86 2.46
C ARG A 121 -14.56 4.09 3.16
N ILE A 122 -14.12 2.98 2.56
CA ILE A 122 -13.07 2.13 3.08
C ILE A 122 -12.20 1.64 1.92
N PRO A 123 -11.11 2.36 1.59
CA PRO A 123 -10.20 1.89 0.56
C PRO A 123 -9.59 0.55 0.98
N TYR A 124 -9.59 -0.43 0.07
CA TYR A 124 -9.22 -1.79 0.42
C TYR A 124 -8.18 -2.41 -0.50
N GLY A 125 -8.21 -2.12 -1.79
CA GLY A 125 -7.21 -2.49 -2.77
C GLY A 125 -6.70 -1.29 -3.54
N ILE A 126 -5.43 -1.32 -3.93
CA ILE A 126 -4.80 -0.31 -4.76
C ILE A 126 -3.89 -0.97 -5.79
N MET A 127 -3.96 -0.52 -7.03
CA MET A 127 -3.10 -0.97 -8.12
C MET A 127 -2.94 0.14 -9.17
N VAL A 128 -1.79 0.18 -9.82
CA VAL A 128 -1.50 1.10 -10.94
C VAL A 128 -1.20 0.28 -12.19
N HIS A 129 -1.86 0.60 -13.29
CA HIS A 129 -1.62 -0.07 -14.57
C HIS A 129 -0.20 0.23 -15.08
N PRO A 130 0.62 -0.78 -15.42
CA PRO A 130 2.05 -0.58 -15.70
C PRO A 130 2.31 0.29 -16.94
N TYR A 131 1.38 0.29 -17.92
CA TYR A 131 1.54 1.03 -19.17
C TYR A 131 0.76 2.34 -19.18
N THR A 132 -0.57 2.31 -18.95
CA THR A 132 -1.42 3.51 -19.01
C THR A 132 -1.25 4.44 -17.82
N LYS A 133 -0.74 3.90 -16.70
CA LYS A 133 -0.63 4.57 -15.40
C LYS A 133 -1.97 4.92 -14.77
N ASP A 134 -3.05 4.32 -15.27
CA ASP A 134 -4.34 4.42 -14.61
C ASP A 134 -4.27 3.83 -13.19
N ILE A 135 -4.88 4.50 -12.23
CA ILE A 135 -4.88 4.13 -10.82
C ILE A 135 -6.22 3.46 -10.52
N PHE A 136 -6.17 2.30 -9.87
CA PHE A 136 -7.34 1.53 -9.48
C PHE A 136 -7.41 1.47 -7.96
N VAL A 137 -8.56 1.86 -7.40
CA VAL A 137 -8.83 1.78 -5.96
C VAL A 137 -10.14 1.06 -5.75
N THR A 138 -10.17 0.10 -4.83
CA THR A 138 -11.41 -0.55 -4.44
C THR A 138 -11.91 0.01 -3.11
N ASP A 139 -13.23 0.12 -3.00
CA ASP A 139 -13.95 0.50 -1.80
C ASP A 139 -14.72 -0.71 -1.24
N ALA A 140 -14.39 -1.12 -0.03
CA ALA A 140 -15.09 -2.20 0.69
C ALA A 140 -16.34 -1.69 1.42
N LYS A 141 -16.61 -0.39 1.40
CA LYS A 141 -17.77 0.28 2.03
C LYS A 141 -17.92 -0.03 3.53
N ASN A 142 -18.62 -1.08 3.86
CA ASN A 142 -18.94 -1.50 5.23
C ASN A 142 -18.62 -2.98 5.47
N TYR A 143 -17.86 -3.61 4.59
CA TYR A 143 -17.48 -5.04 4.60
C TYR A 143 -18.65 -6.04 4.46
N VAL A 144 -19.86 -5.57 4.21
CA VAL A 144 -21.07 -6.41 4.09
C VAL A 144 -21.75 -6.22 2.75
N SER A 145 -21.81 -4.98 2.28
CA SER A 145 -22.42 -4.66 0.98
C SER A 145 -21.39 -4.74 -0.14
N SER A 146 -21.88 -4.99 -1.34
CA SER A 146 -21.04 -5.02 -2.54
C SER A 146 -20.19 -3.76 -2.66
N GLY A 147 -18.91 -3.96 -2.91
CA GLY A 147 -17.93 -2.91 -3.07
C GLY A 147 -18.00 -2.17 -4.40
N THR A 148 -17.05 -1.31 -4.62
CA THR A 148 -16.89 -0.58 -5.88
C THR A 148 -15.42 -0.58 -6.28
N LEU A 149 -15.15 -0.77 -7.56
CA LEU A 149 -13.84 -0.51 -8.16
C LEU A 149 -13.91 0.83 -8.89
N TYR A 150 -13.03 1.75 -8.52
CA TYR A 150 -12.84 3.03 -9.19
C TYR A 150 -11.56 3.01 -10.03
N CYS A 151 -11.64 3.61 -11.21
CA CYS A 151 -10.51 3.85 -12.08
C CYS A 151 -10.29 5.36 -12.23
N TYR A 152 -9.08 5.78 -12.02
CA TYR A 152 -8.59 7.15 -12.20
C TYR A 152 -7.55 7.17 -13.31
N ASP A 153 -7.44 8.26 -14.02
CA ASP A 153 -6.33 8.47 -14.94
C ASP A 153 -5.03 8.74 -14.17
N LYS A 154 -3.92 8.86 -14.87
CA LYS A 154 -2.59 9.15 -14.30
C LYS A 154 -2.51 10.48 -13.53
N ASN A 155 -3.46 11.40 -13.75
CA ASN A 155 -3.54 12.69 -13.07
C ASN A 155 -4.48 12.66 -11.86
N GLY A 156 -5.10 11.50 -11.57
CA GLY A 156 -6.01 11.33 -10.45
C GLY A 156 -7.44 11.77 -10.72
N ILE A 157 -7.83 11.91 -11.98
CA ILE A 157 -9.21 12.22 -12.38
C ILE A 157 -9.98 10.92 -12.60
N ARG A 158 -11.16 10.80 -12.00
CA ARG A 158 -12.01 9.61 -12.13
C ARG A 158 -12.46 9.40 -13.57
N LYS A 159 -12.20 8.20 -14.10
CA LYS A 159 -12.67 7.76 -15.41
C LYS A 159 -14.02 7.04 -15.32
N TRP A 160 -14.14 6.14 -14.35
CA TRP A 160 -15.33 5.34 -14.10
C TRP A 160 -15.31 4.66 -12.74
N GLY A 161 -16.44 4.12 -12.33
CA GLY A 161 -16.60 3.23 -11.21
C GLY A 161 -17.55 2.08 -11.57
N VAL A 162 -17.28 0.88 -11.04
CA VAL A 162 -18.10 -0.30 -11.29
C VAL A 162 -18.31 -1.06 -9.98
N ARG A 163 -19.53 -1.60 -9.80
CA ARG A 163 -19.86 -2.45 -8.66
C ARG A 163 -19.08 -3.76 -8.74
N THR A 164 -18.56 -4.21 -7.59
CA THR A 164 -17.85 -5.48 -7.41
C THR A 164 -18.61 -6.40 -6.45
N GLY A 165 -18.03 -7.56 -6.15
CA GLY A 165 -18.40 -8.35 -4.98
C GLY A 165 -18.05 -7.66 -3.67
N ASP A 166 -18.27 -8.35 -2.56
CA ASP A 166 -17.97 -7.84 -1.22
C ASP A 166 -16.46 -7.86 -0.98
N ILE A 167 -15.95 -6.89 -0.22
CA ILE A 167 -14.55 -6.80 0.22
C ILE A 167 -13.54 -7.00 -0.93
N PRO A 168 -13.57 -6.20 -2.01
CA PRO A 168 -12.68 -6.37 -3.16
C PRO A 168 -11.25 -5.97 -2.79
N ALA A 169 -10.38 -6.96 -2.53
CA ALA A 169 -9.05 -6.73 -1.94
C ALA A 169 -7.92 -6.74 -2.96
N HIS A 170 -8.00 -7.59 -3.99
CA HIS A 170 -6.90 -7.85 -4.90
C HIS A 170 -7.33 -7.72 -6.35
N MET A 171 -6.39 -7.23 -7.15
CA MET A 171 -6.56 -7.05 -8.59
C MET A 171 -5.36 -7.63 -9.31
N VAL A 172 -5.56 -8.05 -10.56
CA VAL A 172 -4.49 -8.49 -11.46
C VAL A 172 -4.81 -8.03 -12.88
N PHE A 173 -3.80 -7.58 -13.60
CA PHE A 173 -3.92 -7.32 -15.04
C PHE A 173 -3.54 -8.57 -15.81
N LEU A 174 -4.43 -9.01 -16.69
CA LEU A 174 -4.16 -10.09 -17.64
C LEU A 174 -3.87 -9.45 -19.00
N TYR A 175 -2.71 -9.78 -19.54
CA TYR A 175 -2.30 -9.35 -20.88
C TYR A 175 -2.50 -10.53 -21.83
N LYS A 176 -3.12 -10.23 -22.98
CA LYS A 176 -3.24 -11.17 -24.08
C LYS A 176 -2.09 -10.98 -25.05
#